data_b25646db86c8daee2b4ea7c3bffc2862
#
_entry.id   b25646db86c8daee2b4ea7c3bffc2862
#
_cell.length_a   1.000
_cell.length_b   1.000
_cell.length_c   1.000
_cell.angle_alpha   90.00
_cell.angle_beta   90.00
_cell.angle_gamma   90.00
#
_symmetry.space_group_name_H-M   'P 1'
#
loop_
_entity.id
_entity.type
_entity.pdbx_description
1 polymer ?
#
loop_
_entity_poly.entity_id
_entity_poly.type
_entity_poly.pdbx_seq_one_letter_code
_entity_poly.pdbx_strand_id
1 'polypeptide(L)'
;MVEKGVGGVEFRRIVVEVKLLNPFKNFSLDVQSIEYRKDPLLDRWARINMLRASRMKQTEEKDEKLFEKMVKESKVKCLFCPERVLNGTPMFTSELVDSGRFKRNTFILFPNLFPFAKYHGVGIISEDHHLELNSISQDILRNCLVGCKDFFKLIASKDPDARYITISLNHLPPAGASIVHPHVQIIQDYKPTTMLEKALKASENYYKNYGSYFWDDLVESEKILDKRFISSGNVLDWIASFAPLADKEVIGIYRLHKECFTDLSNDELAGMARDISTMLSLLYNKLGVKSINMSIYSAPIGLKHKHFRVHVRIISRVKPTALYTNDMGFMEILQTEPVVTSLPETTAHILRDQLKSS
;
A
#
# COMPACT_ATOMS: atom_id res chain seq x y z
N MET A 1 -16.56 -22.29 4.94
CA MET A 1 -16.18 -22.80 3.59
C MET A 1 -14.70 -22.57 3.39
N VAL A 2 -14.01 -23.54 2.81
CA VAL A 2 -12.60 -23.43 2.43
C VAL A 2 -12.51 -23.72 0.93
N GLU A 3 -11.95 -22.78 0.17
CA GLU A 3 -11.61 -22.96 -1.23
C GLU A 3 -10.11 -23.23 -1.31
N LYS A 4 -9.73 -24.36 -1.92
CA LYS A 4 -8.33 -24.75 -2.04
C LYS A 4 -7.72 -24.17 -3.30
N GLY A 5 -6.53 -23.60 -3.16
CA GLY A 5 -5.68 -23.17 -4.23
C GLY A 5 -4.57 -24.18 -4.55
N VAL A 6 -3.50 -23.70 -5.16
CA VAL A 6 -2.29 -24.47 -5.47
C VAL A 6 -1.45 -24.62 -4.19
N GLY A 7 -0.70 -25.71 -4.10
CA GLY A 7 0.16 -26.01 -2.95
C GLY A 7 -0.65 -26.09 -1.66
N GLY A 8 -0.28 -25.28 -0.67
CA GLY A 8 -0.97 -25.21 0.62
C GLY A 8 -1.86 -23.95 0.76
N VAL A 9 -2.15 -23.23 -0.32
CA VAL A 9 -2.99 -22.03 -0.26
C VAL A 9 -4.45 -22.39 0.01
N GLU A 10 -5.01 -21.85 1.07
CA GLU A 10 -6.41 -22.03 1.45
C GLU A 10 -7.10 -20.67 1.64
N PHE A 11 -8.21 -20.47 0.94
CA PHE A 11 -9.08 -19.30 1.09
C PHE A 11 -10.24 -19.66 2.02
N ARG A 12 -10.04 -19.44 3.31
CA ARG A 12 -11.01 -19.77 4.35
C ARG A 12 -11.93 -18.61 4.63
N ARG A 13 -13.26 -18.85 4.46
CA ARG A 13 -14.28 -17.87 4.83
C ARG A 13 -15.40 -18.52 5.67
N ILE A 14 -15.97 -17.69 6.55
CA ILE A 14 -17.18 -17.99 7.33
C ILE A 14 -18.19 -16.90 6.94
N VAL A 15 -19.43 -17.31 6.65
CA VAL A 15 -20.54 -16.38 6.37
C VAL A 15 -21.54 -16.52 7.49
N VAL A 16 -21.92 -15.38 8.07
CA VAL A 16 -22.97 -15.32 9.11
C VAL A 16 -24.06 -14.36 8.67
N GLU A 17 -25.30 -14.69 9.02
CA GLU A 17 -26.45 -13.83 8.81
C GLU A 17 -26.85 -13.15 10.11
N VAL A 18 -27.09 -11.85 10.01
CA VAL A 18 -27.64 -11.02 11.08
C VAL A 18 -29.05 -10.65 10.70
N LYS A 19 -30.02 -10.95 11.58
CA LYS A 19 -31.42 -10.58 11.41
C LYS A 19 -31.74 -9.40 12.32
N LEU A 20 -32.34 -8.36 11.76
CA LEU A 20 -32.74 -7.16 12.48
C LEU A 20 -34.02 -6.57 11.91
N LEU A 21 -34.70 -5.75 12.70
CA LEU A 21 -35.84 -4.96 12.21
C LEU A 21 -35.29 -3.59 11.75
N ASN A 22 -35.40 -3.32 10.44
CA ASN A 22 -34.75 -2.16 9.84
C ASN A 22 -35.70 -0.95 9.81
N PRO A 23 -35.37 0.17 10.49
CA PRO A 23 -36.24 1.37 10.50
C PRO A 23 -36.41 1.99 9.10
N PHE A 24 -35.41 1.85 8.20
CA PHE A 24 -35.52 2.34 6.81
C PHE A 24 -36.40 1.45 5.93
N LYS A 25 -36.84 0.30 6.45
CA LYS A 25 -37.77 -0.64 5.82
C LYS A 25 -39.03 -0.79 6.66
N ASN A 26 -39.48 0.26 7.34
CA ASN A 26 -40.65 0.26 8.23
C ASN A 26 -40.60 -0.88 9.27
N PHE A 27 -39.44 -1.12 9.87
CA PHE A 27 -39.20 -2.21 10.82
C PHE A 27 -39.52 -3.60 10.29
N SER A 28 -39.52 -3.79 8.97
CA SER A 28 -39.58 -5.15 8.39
C SER A 28 -38.25 -5.88 8.65
N LEU A 29 -38.32 -7.21 8.62
CA LEU A 29 -37.18 -8.09 8.78
C LEU A 29 -36.14 -7.80 7.68
N ASP A 30 -34.93 -7.47 8.10
CA ASP A 30 -33.76 -7.27 7.25
C ASP A 30 -32.70 -8.33 7.62
N VAL A 31 -32.20 -9.05 6.61
CA VAL A 31 -31.17 -10.07 6.79
C VAL A 31 -29.90 -9.58 6.13
N GLN A 32 -28.86 -9.43 6.92
CA GLN A 32 -27.56 -8.95 6.45
C GLN A 32 -26.50 -10.06 6.55
N SER A 33 -25.71 -10.21 5.50
CA SER A 33 -24.61 -11.18 5.45
C SER A 33 -23.29 -10.50 5.80
N ILE A 34 -22.52 -11.14 6.68
CA ILE A 34 -21.16 -10.73 7.05
C ILE A 34 -20.23 -11.88 6.71
N GLU A 35 -19.15 -11.59 5.97
CA GLU A 35 -18.09 -12.55 5.70
C GLU A 35 -16.90 -12.31 6.62
N TYR A 36 -16.40 -13.38 7.24
CA TYR A 36 -15.10 -13.40 7.90
C TYR A 36 -14.14 -14.15 6.98
N ARG A 37 -13.04 -13.51 6.60
CA ARG A 37 -12.03 -14.09 5.72
C ARG A 37 -10.68 -14.17 6.41
N LYS A 38 -10.06 -15.35 6.40
CA LYS A 38 -8.74 -15.58 6.98
C LYS A 38 -7.67 -15.32 5.93
N ASP A 39 -6.66 -14.51 6.26
CA ASP A 39 -5.52 -14.28 5.38
C ASP A 39 -4.80 -15.61 5.09
N PRO A 40 -4.53 -15.96 3.83
CA PRO A 40 -3.98 -17.27 3.49
C PRO A 40 -2.53 -17.47 3.93
N LEU A 41 -1.79 -16.40 4.24
CA LEU A 41 -0.41 -16.49 4.76
C LEU A 41 -0.34 -16.18 6.25
N LEU A 42 -1.01 -15.11 6.67
CA LEU A 42 -0.95 -14.60 8.04
C LEU A 42 -2.15 -15.08 8.85
N ASP A 43 -1.94 -15.33 10.12
CA ASP A 43 -3.03 -15.78 11.01
C ASP A 43 -3.86 -14.57 11.50
N ARG A 44 -4.54 -13.91 10.57
CA ARG A 44 -5.42 -12.77 10.81
C ARG A 44 -6.73 -12.89 10.05
N TRP A 45 -7.78 -12.28 10.57
CA TRP A 45 -9.08 -12.21 9.94
C TRP A 45 -9.39 -10.81 9.44
N ALA A 46 -10.22 -10.74 8.40
CA ALA A 46 -10.88 -9.52 7.93
C ALA A 46 -12.39 -9.76 7.89
N ARG A 47 -13.18 -8.72 8.14
CA ARG A 47 -14.63 -8.76 8.10
C ARG A 47 -15.14 -7.94 6.92
N ILE A 48 -16.07 -8.49 6.16
CA ILE A 48 -16.67 -7.82 5.01
C ILE A 48 -18.17 -7.70 5.22
N ASN A 49 -18.68 -6.47 5.22
CA ASN A 49 -20.10 -6.17 5.17
C ASN A 49 -20.37 -5.04 4.16
N MET A 50 -20.85 -5.40 2.98
CA MET A 50 -21.09 -4.46 1.88
C MET A 50 -22.13 -3.39 2.23
N LEU A 51 -23.11 -3.71 3.08
CA LEU A 51 -24.14 -2.74 3.47
C LEU A 51 -23.60 -1.58 4.31
N ARG A 52 -22.42 -1.75 4.91
CA ARG A 52 -21.76 -0.64 5.62
C ARG A 52 -21.31 0.50 4.69
N ALA A 53 -21.21 0.26 3.39
CA ALA A 53 -20.93 1.32 2.41
C ALA A 53 -22.02 2.39 2.40
N SER A 54 -23.28 1.99 2.67
CA SER A 54 -24.46 2.87 2.72
C SER A 54 -24.79 3.36 4.15
N ARG A 55 -23.89 3.16 5.13
CA ARG A 55 -24.11 3.70 6.49
C ARG A 55 -24.29 5.20 6.44
N MET A 56 -25.28 5.70 7.20
CA MET A 56 -25.50 7.15 7.35
C MET A 56 -24.23 7.83 7.89
N LYS A 57 -23.79 8.84 7.16
CA LYS A 57 -22.77 9.78 7.60
C LYS A 57 -23.46 11.12 7.79
N GLN A 58 -23.47 11.64 9.01
CA GLN A 58 -24.10 12.95 9.30
C GLN A 58 -23.42 14.13 8.58
N THR A 59 -22.27 13.87 7.97
CA THR A 59 -21.35 14.87 7.41
C THR A 59 -20.84 14.45 6.04
N GLU A 60 -21.72 13.99 5.14
CA GLU A 60 -21.38 13.86 3.72
C GLU A 60 -21.40 15.24 3.06
N GLU A 61 -20.39 16.05 3.33
CA GLU A 61 -20.11 17.20 2.49
C GLU A 61 -19.46 16.72 1.20
N LYS A 62 -20.18 16.87 0.10
CA LYS A 62 -19.65 16.73 -1.28
C LYS A 62 -18.86 18.00 -1.65
N ASP A 63 -17.93 18.41 -0.82
CA ASP A 63 -17.28 19.68 -1.04
C ASP A 63 -15.90 19.51 -1.69
N GLU A 64 -15.91 19.26 -3.00
CA GLU A 64 -14.69 19.32 -3.82
C GLU A 64 -14.01 20.70 -3.68
N LYS A 65 -14.79 21.77 -3.54
CA LYS A 65 -14.26 23.13 -3.33
C LYS A 65 -13.50 23.29 -2.01
N LEU A 66 -13.93 22.59 -0.96
CA LEU A 66 -13.22 22.63 0.32
C LEU A 66 -11.86 21.94 0.20
N PHE A 67 -11.80 20.82 -0.48
CA PHE A 67 -10.52 20.12 -0.73
C PHE A 67 -9.56 20.97 -1.57
N GLU A 68 -10.05 21.57 -2.67
CA GLU A 68 -9.26 22.47 -3.50
C GLU A 68 -8.74 23.68 -2.73
N LYS A 69 -9.59 24.26 -1.86
CA LYS A 69 -9.21 25.37 -0.97
C LYS A 69 -8.11 24.92 0.00
N MET A 70 -8.26 23.75 0.64
CA MET A 70 -7.26 23.18 1.55
C MET A 70 -5.91 22.98 0.85
N VAL A 71 -5.91 22.39 -0.36
CA VAL A 71 -4.70 22.20 -1.18
C VAL A 71 -4.04 23.55 -1.47
N LYS A 72 -4.81 24.56 -1.89
CA LYS A 72 -4.29 25.90 -2.20
C LYS A 72 -3.71 26.59 -0.98
N GLU A 73 -4.39 26.53 0.16
CA GLU A 73 -3.94 27.15 1.41
C GLU A 73 -2.68 26.45 1.96
N SER A 74 -2.62 25.12 1.89
CA SER A 74 -1.46 24.36 2.36
C SER A 74 -0.19 24.64 1.55
N LYS A 75 -0.30 25.05 0.29
CA LYS A 75 0.84 25.41 -0.58
C LYS A 75 1.62 26.60 -0.04
N VAL A 76 0.95 27.59 0.56
CA VAL A 76 1.54 28.88 0.97
C VAL A 76 2.74 28.69 1.92
N LYS A 77 2.66 27.73 2.82
CA LYS A 77 3.72 27.45 3.82
C LYS A 77 4.38 26.08 3.65
N CYS A 78 4.17 25.41 2.52
CA CYS A 78 4.69 24.07 2.32
C CYS A 78 6.23 24.08 2.20
N LEU A 79 6.89 23.41 3.14
CA LEU A 79 8.35 23.28 3.15
C LEU A 79 8.88 22.35 2.06
N PHE A 80 8.01 21.55 1.42
CA PHE A 80 8.41 20.57 0.39
C PHE A 80 8.36 21.15 -1.01
N CYS A 81 7.74 22.31 -1.21
CA CYS A 81 7.77 23.01 -2.50
C CYS A 81 9.18 23.46 -2.88
N PRO A 82 9.52 23.49 -4.18
CA PRO A 82 10.88 23.76 -4.69
C PRO A 82 11.54 25.00 -4.08
N GLU A 83 10.76 26.06 -3.83
CA GLU A 83 11.28 27.33 -3.31
C GLU A 83 11.76 27.25 -1.86
N ARG A 84 11.33 26.21 -1.10
CA ARG A 84 11.59 26.10 0.34
C ARG A 84 12.30 24.82 0.75
N VAL A 85 12.27 23.78 -0.09
CA VAL A 85 12.76 22.45 0.30
C VAL A 85 14.22 22.46 0.76
N LEU A 86 15.07 23.26 0.12
CA LEU A 86 16.49 23.31 0.45
C LEU A 86 16.79 24.09 1.75
N ASN A 87 15.92 25.03 2.12
CA ASN A 87 16.12 25.88 3.29
C ASN A 87 15.21 25.50 4.47
N GLY A 88 14.13 24.75 4.20
CA GLY A 88 13.11 24.44 5.21
C GLY A 88 13.08 23.00 5.69
N THR A 89 13.87 22.09 5.10
CA THR A 89 13.90 20.69 5.49
C THR A 89 15.19 20.33 6.23
N PRO A 90 15.17 19.30 7.10
CA PRO A 90 16.37 18.84 7.80
C PRO A 90 17.46 18.35 6.85
N MET A 91 18.67 18.15 7.37
CA MET A 91 19.80 17.62 6.63
C MET A 91 20.36 16.38 7.33
N PHE A 92 20.79 15.39 6.54
CA PHE A 92 21.66 14.34 7.03
C PHE A 92 23.01 14.92 7.45
N THR A 93 23.69 14.26 8.37
CA THR A 93 25.06 14.59 8.69
C THR A 93 25.97 14.36 7.47
N SER A 94 27.07 15.11 7.35
CA SER A 94 28.03 14.95 6.26
C SER A 94 28.64 13.54 6.20
N GLU A 95 28.70 12.85 7.32
CA GLU A 95 29.13 11.45 7.40
C GLU A 95 28.24 10.51 6.57
N LEU A 96 26.94 10.81 6.45
CA LEU A 96 26.00 10.01 5.67
C LEU A 96 25.83 10.56 4.25
N VAL A 97 25.58 11.86 4.12
CA VAL A 97 25.37 12.54 2.83
C VAL A 97 26.09 13.90 2.85
N ASP A 98 27.15 14.06 2.11
CA ASP A 98 28.01 15.27 2.11
C ASP A 98 27.23 16.57 1.87
N SER A 99 26.24 16.54 0.95
CA SER A 99 25.39 17.69 0.65
C SER A 99 24.24 17.90 1.65
N GLY A 100 24.12 17.05 2.66
CA GLY A 100 23.06 17.04 3.66
C GLY A 100 21.70 16.55 3.15
N ARG A 101 21.48 16.42 1.84
CA ARG A 101 20.28 15.87 1.24
C ARG A 101 20.65 14.98 0.07
N PHE A 102 20.09 13.77 0.04
CA PHE A 102 20.28 12.85 -1.07
C PHE A 102 19.41 13.27 -2.24
N LYS A 103 20.01 13.47 -3.42
CA LYS A 103 19.31 13.90 -4.63
C LYS A 103 19.52 12.92 -5.77
N ARG A 104 18.44 12.63 -6.50
CA ARG A 104 18.48 11.89 -7.76
C ARG A 104 17.40 12.41 -8.71
N ASN A 105 17.81 13.12 -9.74
CA ASN A 105 16.89 13.85 -10.63
C ASN A 105 15.96 14.76 -9.78
N THR A 106 14.64 14.60 -9.94
CA THR A 106 13.62 15.34 -9.19
C THR A 106 13.38 14.81 -7.77
N PHE A 107 13.88 13.61 -7.45
CA PHE A 107 13.73 13.02 -6.12
C PHE A 107 14.73 13.67 -5.12
N ILE A 108 14.19 14.20 -4.03
CA ILE A 108 14.98 14.82 -2.94
C ILE A 108 14.61 14.12 -1.64
N LEU A 109 15.62 13.54 -0.98
CA LEU A 109 15.46 12.83 0.27
C LEU A 109 16.25 13.53 1.39
N PHE A 110 15.61 13.70 2.54
CA PHE A 110 16.16 14.28 3.76
C PHE A 110 15.66 13.49 4.99
N PRO A 111 16.31 13.62 6.17
CA PRO A 111 15.88 12.90 7.36
C PRO A 111 14.50 13.41 7.84
N ASN A 112 13.69 12.53 8.39
CA ASN A 112 12.47 12.95 9.09
C ASN A 112 12.89 13.73 10.36
N LEU A 113 12.26 14.88 10.60
CA LEU A 113 12.56 15.72 11.78
C LEU A 113 12.20 15.02 13.10
N PHE A 114 11.22 14.13 13.08
CA PHE A 114 10.76 13.34 14.22
C PHE A 114 10.84 11.84 13.89
N PRO A 115 12.09 11.28 13.85
CA PRO A 115 12.29 9.92 13.40
C PRO A 115 11.77 8.90 14.42
N PHE A 116 11.29 7.76 13.93
CA PHE A 116 10.92 6.60 14.74
C PHE A 116 11.64 5.32 14.31
N ALA A 117 12.72 5.46 13.55
CA ALA A 117 13.63 4.40 13.15
C ALA A 117 15.05 4.96 13.05
N LYS A 118 16.06 4.09 13.02
CA LYS A 118 17.49 4.51 12.93
C LYS A 118 17.74 5.42 11.72
N TYR A 119 17.26 4.99 10.56
CA TYR A 119 17.28 5.78 9.34
C TYR A 119 15.85 5.96 8.86
N HIS A 120 15.29 7.12 9.14
CA HIS A 120 13.94 7.50 8.73
C HIS A 120 14.04 8.75 7.85
N GLY A 121 13.76 8.58 6.57
CA GLY A 121 13.83 9.63 5.56
C GLY A 121 12.47 10.00 4.99
N VAL A 122 12.37 11.24 4.52
CA VAL A 122 11.25 11.78 3.76
C VAL A 122 11.75 12.12 2.36
N GLY A 123 11.17 11.48 1.34
CA GLY A 123 11.52 11.66 -0.07
C GLY A 123 10.44 12.38 -0.85
N ILE A 124 10.70 13.59 -1.32
CA ILE A 124 9.80 14.33 -2.22
C ILE A 124 9.88 13.68 -3.59
N ILE A 125 8.72 13.32 -4.16
CA ILE A 125 8.65 12.62 -5.44
C ILE A 125 8.31 13.52 -6.63
N SER A 126 7.79 14.72 -6.39
CA SER A 126 7.39 15.68 -7.43
C SER A 126 7.67 17.12 -6.98
N GLU A 127 7.84 18.01 -7.93
CA GLU A 127 7.88 19.46 -7.70
C GLU A 127 6.48 20.07 -7.50
N ASP A 128 5.45 19.36 -7.98
CA ASP A 128 4.08 19.78 -7.82
C ASP A 128 3.61 19.62 -6.38
N HIS A 129 2.96 20.66 -5.83
CA HIS A 129 2.45 20.65 -4.48
C HIS A 129 1.35 19.60 -4.25
N HIS A 130 0.60 19.27 -5.26
CA HIS A 130 -0.45 18.26 -5.23
C HIS A 130 -0.48 17.52 -6.57
N LEU A 131 -0.65 16.20 -6.50
CA LEU A 131 -0.95 15.34 -7.64
C LEU A 131 -2.13 14.45 -7.28
N GLU A 132 -3.05 14.30 -8.21
CA GLU A 132 -4.03 13.21 -8.14
C GLU A 132 -3.35 11.87 -8.42
N LEU A 133 -3.92 10.76 -7.94
CA LEU A 133 -3.29 9.44 -8.09
C LEU A 133 -3.02 9.06 -9.56
N ASN A 134 -3.91 9.44 -10.47
CA ASN A 134 -3.74 9.19 -11.91
C ASN A 134 -2.69 10.09 -12.57
N SER A 135 -2.21 11.11 -11.87
CA SER A 135 -1.15 12.02 -12.33
C SER A 135 0.24 11.64 -11.79
N ILE A 136 0.32 10.65 -10.89
CA ILE A 136 1.60 10.09 -10.43
C ILE A 136 2.16 9.20 -11.54
N SER A 137 2.99 9.81 -12.40
CA SER A 137 3.51 9.16 -13.61
C SER A 137 4.55 8.07 -13.28
N GLN A 138 4.79 7.20 -14.27
CA GLN A 138 5.86 6.21 -14.20
C GLN A 138 7.24 6.83 -13.98
N ASP A 139 7.53 8.02 -14.54
CA ASP A 139 8.83 8.67 -14.38
C ASP A 139 9.03 9.22 -12.99
N ILE A 140 7.98 9.78 -12.38
CA ILE A 140 7.97 10.19 -10.96
C ILE A 140 8.30 8.99 -10.07
N LEU A 141 7.59 7.88 -10.26
CA LEU A 141 7.81 6.65 -9.46
C LEU A 141 9.18 6.02 -9.74
N ARG A 142 9.63 6.01 -10.99
CA ARG A 142 10.97 5.50 -11.35
C ARG A 142 12.08 6.28 -10.63
N ASN A 143 12.03 7.61 -10.67
CA ASN A 143 13.01 8.46 -9.98
C ASN A 143 13.00 8.19 -8.47
N CYS A 144 11.81 8.07 -7.88
CA CYS A 144 11.63 7.74 -6.47
C CYS A 144 12.23 6.36 -6.13
N LEU A 145 11.83 5.29 -6.85
CA LEU A 145 12.25 3.92 -6.54
C LEU A 145 13.76 3.73 -6.70
N VAL A 146 14.35 4.29 -7.78
CA VAL A 146 15.79 4.23 -7.99
C VAL A 146 16.52 5.05 -6.92
N GLY A 147 16.02 6.23 -6.57
CA GLY A 147 16.58 7.05 -5.49
C GLY A 147 16.54 6.34 -4.13
N CYS A 148 15.42 5.70 -3.79
CA CYS A 148 15.31 4.89 -2.56
C CYS A 148 16.31 3.74 -2.56
N LYS A 149 16.44 2.98 -3.67
CA LYS A 149 17.42 1.90 -3.78
C LYS A 149 18.85 2.39 -3.55
N ASP A 150 19.23 3.47 -4.22
CA ASP A 150 20.60 4.00 -4.13
C ASP A 150 20.89 4.49 -2.71
N PHE A 151 19.92 5.12 -2.04
CA PHE A 151 20.07 5.55 -0.66
C PHE A 151 20.15 4.38 0.32
N PHE A 152 19.35 3.33 0.15
CA PHE A 152 19.47 2.12 0.98
C PHE A 152 20.83 1.43 0.82
N LYS A 153 21.35 1.39 -0.40
CA LYS A 153 22.71 0.86 -0.64
C LYS A 153 23.79 1.73 0.01
N LEU A 154 23.62 3.05 -0.01
CA LEU A 154 24.52 3.97 0.69
C LEU A 154 24.52 3.70 2.20
N ILE A 155 23.34 3.57 2.83
CA ILE A 155 23.26 3.21 4.26
C ILE A 155 23.93 1.84 4.49
N ALA A 156 23.57 0.81 3.72
CA ALA A 156 24.10 -0.54 3.92
C ALA A 156 25.63 -0.61 3.77
N SER A 157 26.25 0.28 2.99
CA SER A 157 27.71 0.36 2.88
C SER A 157 28.38 0.96 4.11
N LYS A 158 27.66 1.77 4.90
CA LYS A 158 28.18 2.46 6.11
C LYS A 158 27.72 1.77 7.39
N ASP A 159 26.53 1.16 7.37
CA ASP A 159 25.93 0.46 8.50
C ASP A 159 25.27 -0.85 7.99
N PRO A 160 26.06 -1.92 7.82
CA PRO A 160 25.59 -3.19 7.25
C PRO A 160 24.61 -3.95 8.15
N ASP A 161 24.43 -3.55 9.40
CA ASP A 161 23.48 -4.18 10.32
C ASP A 161 22.08 -3.59 10.21
N ALA A 162 21.92 -2.38 9.67
CA ALA A 162 20.62 -1.80 9.32
C ALA A 162 20.10 -2.42 8.01
N ARG A 163 19.49 -3.60 8.11
CA ARG A 163 19.12 -4.45 6.95
C ARG A 163 17.67 -4.37 6.52
N TYR A 164 16.75 -3.97 7.42
CA TYR A 164 15.31 -4.01 7.18
C TYR A 164 14.84 -2.69 6.62
N ILE A 165 14.26 -2.74 5.42
CA ILE A 165 13.85 -1.56 4.66
C ILE A 165 12.34 -1.52 4.46
N THR A 166 11.81 -0.30 4.38
CA THR A 166 10.42 -0.03 4.04
C THR A 166 10.34 1.23 3.20
N ILE A 167 9.53 1.22 2.15
CA ILE A 167 9.15 2.40 1.36
C ILE A 167 7.63 2.51 1.47
N SER A 168 7.13 3.64 1.97
CA SER A 168 5.69 3.85 2.14
C SER A 168 5.26 5.21 1.62
N LEU A 169 4.08 5.27 1.02
CA LEU A 169 3.40 6.49 0.59
C LEU A 169 2.10 6.64 1.36
N ASN A 170 1.95 7.75 2.07
CA ASN A 170 0.69 8.21 2.61
C ASN A 170 0.20 9.35 1.71
N HIS A 171 -0.81 9.06 0.88
CA HIS A 171 -1.34 10.06 -0.04
C HIS A 171 -2.56 10.75 0.56
N LEU A 172 -2.41 12.04 0.87
CA LEU A 172 -3.40 12.94 1.48
C LEU A 172 -3.70 12.66 2.97
N PRO A 173 -4.33 13.62 3.68
CA PRO A 173 -4.59 13.53 5.12
C PRO A 173 -5.36 12.28 5.58
N PRO A 174 -6.37 11.76 4.85
CA PRO A 174 -7.06 10.53 5.27
C PRO A 174 -6.16 9.30 5.35
N ALA A 175 -5.05 9.31 4.62
CA ALA A 175 -4.01 8.29 4.70
C ALA A 175 -2.97 8.53 5.81
N GLY A 176 -3.15 9.57 6.63
CA GLY A 176 -2.21 9.96 7.69
C GLY A 176 -1.08 10.87 7.21
N ALA A 177 -1.17 11.44 6.02
CA ALA A 177 -0.20 12.45 5.58
C ALA A 177 -0.44 13.79 6.28
N SER A 178 0.55 14.29 7.00
CA SER A 178 0.50 15.63 7.61
C SER A 178 0.75 16.75 6.59
N ILE A 179 1.31 16.43 5.43
CA ILE A 179 1.66 17.35 4.35
C ILE A 179 1.05 16.83 3.05
N VAL A 180 0.36 17.71 2.32
CA VAL A 180 -0.32 17.37 1.05
C VAL A 180 0.69 17.07 -0.06
N HIS A 181 1.83 17.77 -0.08
CA HIS A 181 2.87 17.59 -1.10
C HIS A 181 3.29 16.12 -1.24
N PRO A 182 3.29 15.53 -2.45
CA PRO A 182 3.56 14.11 -2.66
C PRO A 182 4.95 13.70 -2.17
N HIS A 183 4.99 12.78 -1.21
CA HIS A 183 6.25 12.31 -0.63
C HIS A 183 6.13 10.86 -0.17
N VAL A 184 7.24 10.15 -0.19
CA VAL A 184 7.39 8.83 0.43
C VAL A 184 8.11 8.97 1.77
N GLN A 185 7.85 8.03 2.65
CA GLN A 185 8.66 7.81 3.84
C GLN A 185 9.44 6.52 3.64
N ILE A 186 10.73 6.56 3.96
CA ILE A 186 11.61 5.40 3.93
C ILE A 186 12.17 5.11 5.31
N ILE A 187 12.30 3.84 5.60
CA ILE A 187 12.91 3.36 6.84
C ILE A 187 13.99 2.34 6.47
N GLN A 188 15.14 2.44 7.15
CA GLN A 188 16.11 1.35 7.21
C GLN A 188 16.54 1.16 8.66
N ASP A 189 16.40 -0.06 9.18
CA ASP A 189 16.53 -0.31 10.62
C ASP A 189 17.18 -1.67 10.91
N TYR A 190 17.52 -1.89 12.18
CA TYR A 190 18.12 -3.14 12.71
C TYR A 190 17.10 -4.26 12.92
N LYS A 191 15.82 -3.93 12.96
CA LYS A 191 14.74 -4.90 13.14
C LYS A 191 13.63 -4.73 12.08
N PRO A 192 12.94 -5.81 11.72
CA PRO A 192 11.78 -5.72 10.85
C PRO A 192 10.60 -5.02 11.55
N THR A 193 9.68 -4.49 10.75
CA THR A 193 8.33 -4.19 11.25
C THR A 193 7.63 -5.50 11.60
N THR A 194 6.70 -5.45 12.55
CA THR A 194 5.96 -6.67 13.00
C THR A 194 5.29 -7.41 11.83
N MET A 195 4.74 -6.67 10.86
CA MET A 195 4.10 -7.26 9.68
C MET A 195 5.13 -7.97 8.79
N LEU A 196 6.29 -7.37 8.55
CA LEU A 196 7.35 -7.97 7.75
C LEU A 196 7.91 -9.23 8.43
N GLU A 197 8.16 -9.18 9.73
CA GLU A 197 8.65 -10.33 10.50
C GLU A 197 7.70 -11.53 10.40
N LYS A 198 6.40 -11.28 10.61
CA LYS A 198 5.38 -12.31 10.47
C LYS A 198 5.34 -12.89 9.05
N ALA A 199 5.42 -12.04 8.03
CA ALA A 199 5.37 -12.46 6.63
C ALA A 199 6.60 -13.29 6.23
N LEU A 200 7.81 -12.89 6.65
CA LEU A 200 9.04 -13.63 6.42
C LEU A 200 8.97 -15.04 7.04
N LYS A 201 8.59 -15.11 8.33
CA LYS A 201 8.45 -16.37 9.06
C LYS A 201 7.36 -17.25 8.48
N ALA A 202 6.22 -16.69 8.14
CA ALA A 202 5.11 -17.45 7.56
C ALA A 202 5.45 -18.01 6.17
N SER A 203 6.14 -17.23 5.33
CA SER A 203 6.63 -17.69 4.02
C SER A 203 7.64 -18.84 4.15
N GLU A 204 8.56 -18.76 5.11
CA GLU A 204 9.51 -19.84 5.40
C GLU A 204 8.80 -21.11 5.90
N ASN A 205 7.86 -20.96 6.85
CA ASN A 205 7.07 -22.09 7.37
C ASN A 205 6.22 -22.73 6.27
N TYR A 206 5.64 -21.93 5.39
CA TYR A 206 4.89 -22.44 4.25
C TYR A 206 5.78 -23.34 3.38
N TYR A 207 6.98 -22.91 3.03
CA TYR A 207 7.92 -23.70 2.25
C TYR A 207 8.30 -25.01 2.97
N LYS A 208 8.55 -24.97 4.29
CA LYS A 208 8.86 -26.16 5.08
C LYS A 208 7.73 -27.19 5.05
N ASN A 209 6.48 -26.72 5.03
CA ASN A 209 5.29 -27.59 5.09
C ASN A 209 4.88 -28.12 3.72
N TYR A 210 5.06 -27.36 2.65
CA TYR A 210 4.50 -27.68 1.32
C TYR A 210 5.55 -27.87 0.22
N GLY A 211 6.81 -27.50 0.45
CA GLY A 211 7.89 -27.64 -0.53
C GLY A 211 7.82 -26.66 -1.71
N SER A 212 6.86 -25.73 -1.70
CA SER A 212 6.64 -24.69 -2.71
C SER A 212 6.67 -23.29 -2.10
N TYR A 213 6.72 -22.25 -2.93
CA TYR A 213 6.76 -20.87 -2.47
C TYR A 213 5.36 -20.29 -2.38
N PHE A 214 4.98 -19.77 -1.21
CA PHE A 214 3.65 -19.19 -0.97
C PHE A 214 3.24 -18.17 -2.04
N TRP A 215 4.13 -17.26 -2.39
CA TRP A 215 3.82 -16.16 -3.29
C TRP A 215 3.54 -16.63 -4.72
N ASP A 216 4.20 -17.69 -5.16
CA ASP A 216 3.97 -18.33 -6.47
C ASP A 216 2.64 -19.08 -6.45
N ASP A 217 2.43 -19.89 -5.42
CA ASP A 217 1.20 -20.67 -5.25
C ASP A 217 -0.01 -19.75 -5.10
N LEU A 218 0.14 -18.59 -4.42
CA LEU A 218 -0.92 -17.60 -4.29
C LEU A 218 -1.32 -17.01 -5.65
N VAL A 219 -0.34 -16.54 -6.44
CA VAL A 219 -0.60 -15.96 -7.76
C VAL A 219 -1.24 -17.00 -8.69
N GLU A 220 -0.72 -18.20 -8.70
CA GLU A 220 -1.26 -19.28 -9.54
C GLU A 220 -2.68 -19.68 -9.10
N SER A 221 -2.93 -19.75 -7.78
CA SER A 221 -4.27 -20.00 -7.25
C SER A 221 -5.27 -18.93 -7.70
N GLU A 222 -4.88 -17.66 -7.65
CA GLU A 222 -5.76 -16.56 -8.06
C GLU A 222 -5.99 -16.54 -9.57
N LYS A 223 -4.99 -16.94 -10.38
CA LYS A 223 -5.15 -17.12 -11.84
C LYS A 223 -6.10 -18.27 -12.18
N ILE A 224 -5.97 -19.41 -11.53
CA ILE A 224 -6.83 -20.58 -11.76
C ILE A 224 -8.27 -20.30 -11.30
N LEU A 225 -8.45 -19.71 -10.13
CA LEU A 225 -9.77 -19.40 -9.58
C LEU A 225 -10.45 -18.25 -10.32
N ASP A 226 -9.70 -17.39 -10.97
CA ASP A 226 -10.13 -16.22 -11.76
C ASP A 226 -11.11 -15.29 -11.03
N LYS A 227 -11.01 -15.21 -9.70
CA LYS A 227 -11.90 -14.39 -8.88
C LYS A 227 -11.28 -13.04 -8.52
N ARG A 228 -10.03 -13.05 -8.07
CA ARG A 228 -9.33 -11.88 -7.52
C ARG A 228 -8.05 -11.53 -8.27
N PHE A 229 -7.66 -12.34 -9.25
CA PHE A 229 -6.57 -11.98 -10.16
C PHE A 229 -6.99 -10.78 -11.01
N ILE A 230 -6.14 -9.75 -11.09
CA ILE A 230 -6.41 -8.52 -11.85
C ILE A 230 -5.67 -8.57 -13.19
N SER A 231 -4.33 -8.65 -13.14
CA SER A 231 -3.51 -8.64 -14.36
C SER A 231 -2.07 -9.05 -14.08
N SER A 232 -1.38 -9.48 -15.14
CA SER A 232 0.09 -9.52 -15.19
C SER A 232 0.60 -8.24 -15.83
N GLY A 233 1.33 -7.43 -15.06
CA GLY A 233 2.01 -6.24 -15.55
C GLY A 233 3.39 -6.52 -16.14
N ASN A 234 4.24 -5.51 -16.22
CA ASN A 234 5.62 -5.66 -16.70
C ASN A 234 6.44 -6.58 -15.80
N VAL A 235 6.37 -6.35 -14.49
CA VAL A 235 7.12 -7.08 -13.46
C VAL A 235 6.27 -7.52 -12.26
N LEU A 236 5.03 -7.03 -12.13
CA LEU A 236 4.12 -7.35 -11.04
C LEU A 236 2.90 -8.12 -11.53
N ASP A 237 2.54 -9.20 -10.84
CA ASP A 237 1.21 -9.81 -10.91
C ASP A 237 0.32 -9.16 -9.86
N TRP A 238 -0.85 -8.63 -10.28
CA TRP A 238 -1.78 -7.92 -9.42
C TRP A 238 -2.97 -8.77 -9.04
N ILE A 239 -3.26 -8.79 -7.74
CA ILE A 239 -4.45 -9.46 -7.18
C ILE A 239 -5.19 -8.50 -6.24
N ALA A 240 -6.50 -8.67 -6.08
CA ALA A 240 -7.24 -8.12 -4.94
C ALA A 240 -7.06 -9.04 -3.74
N SER A 241 -6.74 -8.49 -2.58
CA SER A 241 -6.48 -9.28 -1.36
C SER A 241 -7.72 -10.02 -0.90
N PHE A 242 -7.63 -11.35 -0.69
CA PHE A 242 -8.75 -12.17 -0.20
C PHE A 242 -9.27 -11.72 1.17
N ALA A 243 -8.34 -11.39 2.08
CA ALA A 243 -8.64 -10.89 3.42
C ALA A 243 -7.99 -9.50 3.58
N PRO A 244 -8.64 -8.43 3.08
CA PRO A 244 -8.02 -7.12 2.93
C PRO A 244 -7.74 -6.42 4.26
N LEU A 245 -6.68 -5.59 4.30
CA LEU A 245 -6.33 -4.71 5.42
C LEU A 245 -7.22 -3.46 5.49
N ALA A 246 -7.76 -3.04 4.35
CA ALA A 246 -8.72 -1.95 4.21
C ALA A 246 -9.46 -2.11 2.88
N ASP A 247 -10.42 -1.23 2.60
CA ASP A 247 -11.19 -1.29 1.36
C ASP A 247 -10.30 -1.24 0.11
N LYS A 248 -10.68 -2.02 -0.90
CA LYS A 248 -10.05 -2.07 -2.23
C LYS A 248 -8.54 -2.35 -2.19
N GLU A 249 -8.10 -3.20 -1.24
CA GLU A 249 -6.70 -3.61 -1.19
C GLU A 249 -6.30 -4.40 -2.42
N VAL A 250 -5.23 -3.96 -3.08
CA VAL A 250 -4.56 -4.68 -4.16
C VAL A 250 -3.10 -4.97 -3.79
N ILE A 251 -2.62 -6.12 -4.24
CA ILE A 251 -1.25 -6.58 -4.00
C ILE A 251 -0.59 -6.82 -5.34
N GLY A 252 0.51 -6.13 -5.61
CA GLY A 252 1.39 -6.38 -6.75
C GLY A 252 2.57 -7.24 -6.32
N ILE A 253 2.62 -8.49 -6.76
CA ILE A 253 3.63 -9.47 -6.41
C ILE A 253 4.65 -9.53 -7.54
N TYR A 254 5.94 -9.41 -7.21
CA TYR A 254 7.00 -9.44 -8.21
C TYR A 254 7.06 -10.82 -8.90
N ARG A 255 7.05 -10.85 -10.24
CA ARG A 255 6.90 -12.06 -11.05
C ARG A 255 8.10 -13.00 -11.02
N LEU A 256 9.30 -12.46 -10.86
CA LEU A 256 10.53 -13.23 -10.75
C LEU A 256 10.91 -13.48 -9.28
N HIS A 257 11.79 -14.47 -9.05
CA HIS A 257 12.32 -14.73 -7.72
C HIS A 257 13.29 -13.61 -7.29
N LYS A 258 12.74 -12.51 -6.76
CA LYS A 258 13.47 -11.39 -6.16
C LYS A 258 12.96 -11.16 -4.76
N GLU A 259 13.82 -11.33 -3.81
CA GLU A 259 13.52 -11.28 -2.38
C GLU A 259 13.71 -9.88 -1.83
N CYS A 260 14.78 -9.22 -2.28
CA CYS A 260 15.19 -7.92 -1.77
C CYS A 260 15.04 -6.83 -2.84
N PHE A 261 14.43 -5.71 -2.43
CA PHE A 261 14.22 -4.55 -3.29
C PHE A 261 15.53 -3.95 -3.83
N THR A 262 16.60 -3.96 -3.03
CA THR A 262 17.90 -3.40 -3.46
C THR A 262 18.59 -4.22 -4.54
N ASP A 263 18.15 -5.45 -4.79
CA ASP A 263 18.68 -6.33 -5.83
C ASP A 263 18.01 -6.14 -7.19
N LEU A 264 16.95 -5.33 -7.24
CA LEU A 264 16.28 -5.00 -8.49
C LEU A 264 17.17 -4.08 -9.35
N SER A 265 17.27 -4.38 -10.63
CA SER A 265 17.92 -3.52 -11.63
C SER A 265 17.13 -2.22 -11.83
N ASN A 266 17.72 -1.24 -12.51
CA ASN A 266 17.01 0.00 -12.83
C ASN A 266 15.88 -0.21 -13.83
N ASP A 267 16.02 -1.19 -14.74
CA ASP A 267 14.97 -1.57 -15.69
C ASP A 267 13.82 -2.28 -15.00
N GLU A 268 14.12 -3.17 -14.03
CA GLU A 268 13.11 -3.80 -13.19
C GLU A 268 12.35 -2.77 -12.35
N LEU A 269 13.02 -1.76 -11.80
CA LEU A 269 12.38 -0.64 -11.09
C LEU A 269 11.55 0.24 -12.03
N ALA A 270 11.97 0.43 -13.28
CA ALA A 270 11.17 1.14 -14.28
C ALA A 270 9.88 0.36 -14.63
N GLY A 271 9.98 -0.96 -14.76
CA GLY A 271 8.81 -1.84 -14.92
C GLY A 271 7.85 -1.75 -13.73
N MET A 272 8.39 -1.81 -12.49
CA MET A 272 7.61 -1.67 -11.26
C MET A 272 6.93 -0.28 -11.18
N ALA A 273 7.63 0.78 -11.52
CA ALA A 273 7.08 2.13 -11.55
C ALA A 273 5.91 2.26 -12.54
N ARG A 274 6.03 1.66 -13.73
CA ARG A 274 4.96 1.61 -14.73
C ARG A 274 3.74 0.84 -14.20
N ASP A 275 3.95 -0.34 -13.63
CA ASP A 275 2.88 -1.17 -13.11
C ASP A 275 2.14 -0.46 -11.95
N ILE A 276 2.86 0.18 -11.03
CA ILE A 276 2.28 0.95 -9.93
C ILE A 276 1.50 2.16 -10.48
N SER A 277 2.08 2.94 -11.40
CA SER A 277 1.41 4.11 -11.99
C SER A 277 0.11 3.72 -12.67
N THR A 278 0.11 2.62 -13.43
CA THR A 278 -1.09 2.07 -14.06
C THR A 278 -2.15 1.71 -13.02
N MET A 279 -1.76 1.01 -11.95
CA MET A 279 -2.69 0.60 -10.89
C MET A 279 -3.27 1.81 -10.14
N LEU A 280 -2.47 2.84 -9.84
CA LEU A 280 -2.94 4.09 -9.22
C LEU A 280 -3.96 4.79 -10.11
N SER A 281 -3.71 4.86 -11.40
CA SER A 281 -4.63 5.44 -12.39
C SER A 281 -5.95 4.67 -12.46
N LEU A 282 -5.91 3.33 -12.43
CA LEU A 282 -7.12 2.49 -12.42
C LEU A 282 -7.93 2.66 -11.12
N LEU A 283 -7.28 2.66 -9.97
CA LEU A 283 -7.93 2.88 -8.68
C LEU A 283 -8.64 4.23 -8.64
N TYR A 284 -8.00 5.28 -9.17
CA TYR A 284 -8.57 6.61 -9.25
C TYR A 284 -9.75 6.67 -10.21
N ASN A 285 -9.53 6.29 -11.49
CA ASN A 285 -10.49 6.51 -12.56
C ASN A 285 -11.70 5.57 -12.49
N LYS A 286 -11.52 4.33 -11.99
CA LYS A 286 -12.57 3.29 -12.02
C LYS A 286 -13.22 3.04 -10.67
N LEU A 287 -12.48 3.18 -9.60
CA LEU A 287 -13.00 2.95 -8.25
C LEU A 287 -13.17 4.25 -7.46
N GLY A 288 -12.87 5.41 -8.04
CA GLY A 288 -13.03 6.72 -7.41
C GLY A 288 -12.15 6.91 -6.18
N VAL A 289 -11.03 6.19 -6.09
CA VAL A 289 -10.09 6.29 -4.96
C VAL A 289 -9.31 7.59 -5.08
N LYS A 290 -9.33 8.41 -4.03
CA LYS A 290 -8.63 9.70 -3.97
C LYS A 290 -7.43 9.68 -3.04
N SER A 291 -7.46 8.83 -2.01
CA SER A 291 -6.45 8.75 -0.97
C SER A 291 -6.06 7.29 -0.73
N ILE A 292 -4.78 7.02 -0.53
CA ILE A 292 -4.24 5.67 -0.35
C ILE A 292 -3.12 5.63 0.68
N ASN A 293 -2.92 4.44 1.26
CA ASN A 293 -1.61 4.05 1.76
C ASN A 293 -1.02 3.00 0.80
N MET A 294 0.27 3.14 0.50
CA MET A 294 1.04 2.16 -0.26
C MET A 294 2.30 1.80 0.51
N SER A 295 2.68 0.53 0.49
CA SER A 295 3.97 0.09 1.06
C SER A 295 4.59 -0.99 0.20
N ILE A 296 5.93 -0.92 0.06
CA ILE A 296 6.75 -1.94 -0.61
C ILE A 296 7.41 -2.79 0.46
N TYR A 297 7.22 -4.10 0.36
CA TYR A 297 7.78 -5.10 1.26
C TYR A 297 8.99 -5.76 0.61
N SER A 298 10.05 -5.90 1.36
CA SER A 298 11.34 -6.44 0.94
C SER A 298 11.92 -7.33 2.03
N ALA A 299 12.57 -8.41 1.65
CA ALA A 299 13.46 -9.13 2.55
C ALA A 299 14.65 -8.23 2.97
N PRO A 300 15.31 -8.52 4.09
CA PRO A 300 16.44 -7.74 4.57
C PRO A 300 17.62 -7.77 3.61
N ILE A 301 18.35 -6.66 3.53
CA ILE A 301 19.52 -6.50 2.67
C ILE A 301 20.64 -7.47 3.09
N GLY A 302 21.21 -8.17 2.11
CA GLY A 302 22.36 -9.05 2.32
C GLY A 302 22.05 -10.38 3.00
N LEU A 303 20.76 -10.69 3.27
CA LEU A 303 20.32 -11.99 3.79
C LEU A 303 19.46 -12.71 2.77
N LYS A 304 19.66 -14.02 2.62
CA LYS A 304 18.87 -14.83 1.72
C LYS A 304 17.57 -15.26 2.38
N HIS A 305 16.45 -14.82 1.80
CA HIS A 305 15.10 -15.20 2.17
C HIS A 305 14.32 -15.70 0.96
N LYS A 306 14.84 -16.75 0.30
CA LYS A 306 14.31 -17.29 -0.98
C LYS A 306 12.82 -17.65 -0.96
N HIS A 307 12.22 -17.73 0.23
CA HIS A 307 10.79 -17.99 0.40
C HIS A 307 9.95 -16.72 0.36
N PHE A 308 10.59 -15.55 0.37
CA PHE A 308 9.93 -14.24 0.33
C PHE A 308 9.96 -13.66 -1.10
N ARG A 309 9.05 -12.75 -1.38
CA ARG A 309 8.95 -12.07 -2.65
C ARG A 309 8.76 -10.57 -2.42
N VAL A 310 9.48 -9.74 -3.16
CA VAL A 310 9.18 -8.30 -3.20
C VAL A 310 7.74 -8.11 -3.65
N HIS A 311 6.96 -7.35 -2.91
CA HIS A 311 5.58 -7.05 -3.25
C HIS A 311 5.17 -5.66 -2.79
N VAL A 312 4.16 -5.11 -3.44
CA VAL A 312 3.56 -3.80 -3.16
C VAL A 312 2.14 -4.03 -2.65
N ARG A 313 1.76 -3.38 -1.55
CA ARG A 313 0.37 -3.32 -1.09
C ARG A 313 -0.15 -1.91 -1.22
N ILE A 314 -1.35 -1.76 -1.76
CA ILE A 314 -2.06 -0.49 -1.89
C ILE A 314 -3.44 -0.68 -1.29
N ILE A 315 -3.80 0.18 -0.34
CA ILE A 315 -5.14 0.22 0.27
C ILE A 315 -5.78 1.57 0.01
N SER A 316 -7.09 1.60 -0.24
CA SER A 316 -7.81 2.85 -0.33
C SER A 316 -8.12 3.41 1.06
N ARG A 317 -8.18 4.74 1.14
CA ARG A 317 -8.65 5.47 2.32
C ARG A 317 -9.89 6.27 1.97
N VAL A 318 -10.57 6.80 2.97
CA VAL A 318 -11.74 7.66 2.75
C VAL A 318 -11.39 8.86 1.87
N LYS A 319 -12.39 9.38 1.16
CA LYS A 319 -12.21 10.64 0.43
C LYS A 319 -11.91 11.77 1.42
N PRO A 320 -11.03 12.72 1.08
CA PRO A 320 -10.80 13.88 1.91
C PRO A 320 -12.10 14.68 2.10
N THR A 321 -12.52 14.84 3.35
CA THR A 321 -13.66 15.67 3.75
C THR A 321 -13.32 16.42 5.03
N ALA A 322 -14.02 17.49 5.34
CA ALA A 322 -13.71 18.34 6.50
C ALA A 322 -13.86 17.61 7.84
N LEU A 323 -14.81 16.70 7.97
CA LEU A 323 -15.20 16.11 9.24
C LEU A 323 -14.97 14.59 9.33
N TYR A 324 -14.95 13.90 8.21
CA TYR A 324 -14.68 12.46 8.17
C TYR A 324 -13.31 12.19 7.56
N THR A 325 -12.29 12.25 8.40
CA THR A 325 -10.88 12.18 7.97
C THR A 325 -10.26 10.80 8.13
N ASN A 326 -10.93 9.86 8.81
CA ASN A 326 -10.37 8.55 9.12
C ASN A 326 -11.44 7.46 9.08
N ASP A 327 -11.08 6.28 8.58
CA ASP A 327 -11.89 5.05 8.52
C ASP A 327 -11.39 3.96 9.49
N MET A 328 -10.35 4.24 10.27
CA MET A 328 -9.80 3.33 11.28
C MET A 328 -10.56 3.49 12.59
N GLY A 329 -11.22 2.44 13.01
CA GLY A 329 -11.96 2.37 14.27
C GLY A 329 -11.30 1.44 15.29
N PHE A 330 -12.04 1.09 16.34
CA PHE A 330 -11.54 0.19 17.39
C PHE A 330 -11.24 -1.23 16.89
N MET A 331 -11.96 -1.69 15.87
CA MET A 331 -11.74 -3.02 15.30
C MET A 331 -10.35 -3.13 14.66
N GLU A 332 -9.97 -2.14 13.87
CA GLU A 332 -8.69 -2.07 13.18
C GLU A 332 -7.55 -1.85 14.18
N ILE A 333 -7.72 -0.90 15.13
CA ILE A 333 -6.65 -0.45 16.01
C ILE A 333 -6.49 -1.38 17.23
N LEU A 334 -7.58 -1.70 17.92
CA LEU A 334 -7.51 -2.43 19.20
C LEU A 334 -7.72 -3.94 19.03
N GLN A 335 -8.47 -4.36 18.02
CA GLN A 335 -8.75 -5.78 17.77
C GLN A 335 -7.92 -6.34 16.60
N THR A 336 -7.21 -5.49 15.84
CA THR A 336 -6.39 -5.87 14.68
C THR A 336 -7.17 -6.64 13.59
N GLU A 337 -8.49 -6.43 13.52
CA GLU A 337 -9.38 -7.02 12.53
C GLU A 337 -10.01 -5.91 11.65
N PRO A 338 -9.59 -5.78 10.40
CA PRO A 338 -10.20 -4.83 9.46
C PRO A 338 -11.67 -5.13 9.17
N VAL A 339 -12.47 -4.07 9.08
CA VAL A 339 -13.88 -4.14 8.67
C VAL A 339 -14.07 -3.35 7.38
N VAL A 340 -14.19 -4.07 6.26
CA VAL A 340 -14.25 -3.49 4.93
C VAL A 340 -15.66 -3.54 4.34
N THR A 341 -15.91 -2.67 3.38
CA THR A 341 -17.23 -2.46 2.77
C THR A 341 -17.29 -2.93 1.32
N SER A 342 -16.17 -3.32 0.73
CA SER A 342 -16.06 -3.78 -0.66
C SER A 342 -15.62 -5.24 -0.74
N LEU A 343 -16.19 -5.99 -1.69
CA LEU A 343 -15.72 -7.33 -2.00
C LEU A 343 -14.45 -7.27 -2.86
N PRO A 344 -13.40 -8.03 -2.52
CA PRO A 344 -12.21 -8.15 -3.35
C PRO A 344 -12.50 -8.62 -4.78
N GLU A 345 -13.45 -9.53 -4.95
CA GLU A 345 -13.88 -10.06 -6.25
C GLU A 345 -14.45 -8.93 -7.14
N THR A 346 -15.27 -8.06 -6.58
CA THR A 346 -15.81 -6.89 -7.29
C THR A 346 -14.71 -5.91 -7.66
N THR A 347 -13.77 -5.65 -6.72
CA THR A 347 -12.60 -4.80 -6.98
C THR A 347 -11.77 -5.34 -8.14
N ALA A 348 -11.46 -6.64 -8.13
CA ALA A 348 -10.67 -7.28 -9.20
C ALA A 348 -11.39 -7.24 -10.56
N HIS A 349 -12.69 -7.52 -10.58
CA HIS A 349 -13.49 -7.49 -11.81
C HIS A 349 -13.48 -6.11 -12.48
N ILE A 350 -13.78 -5.05 -11.71
CA ILE A 350 -13.79 -3.67 -12.24
C ILE A 350 -12.42 -3.26 -12.80
N LEU A 351 -11.33 -3.60 -12.09
CA LEU A 351 -9.98 -3.25 -12.53
C LEU A 351 -9.53 -4.05 -13.75
N ARG A 352 -9.89 -5.35 -13.82
CA ARG A 352 -9.54 -6.26 -14.92
C ARG A 352 -10.21 -5.87 -16.24
N ASP A 353 -11.51 -5.58 -16.21
CA ASP A 353 -12.28 -5.28 -17.42
C ASP A 353 -11.73 -4.06 -18.15
N GLN A 354 -11.18 -3.12 -17.42
CA GLN A 354 -10.59 -1.94 -18.01
C GLN A 354 -9.26 -2.21 -18.72
N LEU A 355 -8.44 -3.14 -18.19
CA LEU A 355 -7.16 -3.50 -18.82
C LEU A 355 -7.34 -4.28 -20.12
N LYS A 356 -8.50 -4.94 -20.30
CA LYS A 356 -8.86 -5.61 -21.57
C LYS A 356 -9.37 -4.63 -22.64
N SER A 357 -9.77 -3.43 -22.22
CA SER A 357 -10.38 -2.40 -23.10
C SER A 357 -9.37 -1.32 -23.51
N SER A 358 -8.14 -1.34 -22.99
CA SER A 358 -7.04 -0.41 -23.27
C SER A 358 -5.98 -1.07 -24.14
#